data_d49973f8596e5c79c360c13279184fa0
#
_entry.id   d49973f8596e5c79c360c13279184fa0
#
_cell.length_a   1.000
_cell.length_b   1.000
_cell.length_c   1.000
_cell.angle_alpha   90.00
_cell.angle_beta   90.00
_cell.angle_gamma   90.00
#
_symmetry.space_group_name_H-M   'P 1'
#
loop_
_entity.id
_entity.type
_entity.pdbx_description
1 polymer ?
#
loop_
_entity_poly.entity_id
_entity_poly.type
_entity_poly.pdbx_seq_one_letter_code
_entity_poly.pdbx_strand_id
1 'polypeptide(L)'
;LDESTLTKESFMPIIRDETKRREIIALLTRAYWMEIETTMSYIANSVNLDGVRAEEIKNSLSADIADEIGHAQLFAKRIKEIYGTVPGSYEFKPEQKSLQPLKDCTDVAYVIKGVIEAEQGAINHYTNIIKSCESVDYVTQDMVIQILKDEERHLRLFEGFLKEYEKQ
;
A
#
# COMPACT_ATOMS: atom_id res chain seq x y z
N LEU A 1 -32.50 -40.69 -10.23
CA LEU A 1 -31.08 -40.35 -10.02
C LEU A 1 -31.03 -39.13 -9.16
N ASP A 2 -30.60 -39.32 -7.94
CA ASP A 2 -30.60 -38.38 -6.84
C ASP A 2 -29.52 -37.31 -7.07
N GLU A 3 -29.93 -36.08 -7.34
CA GLU A 3 -29.05 -34.92 -7.48
C GLU A 3 -28.54 -34.31 -6.14
N SER A 4 -28.77 -35.03 -5.03
CA SER A 4 -28.47 -34.53 -3.67
C SER A 4 -27.06 -34.87 -3.17
N THR A 5 -26.18 -35.44 -3.98
CA THR A 5 -24.83 -35.86 -3.61
C THR A 5 -23.71 -35.08 -4.30
N LEU A 6 -23.94 -33.86 -4.72
CA LEU A 6 -22.84 -32.89 -4.79
C LEU A 6 -22.47 -32.51 -3.34
N THR A 7 -21.84 -33.48 -2.66
CA THR A 7 -21.08 -33.17 -1.46
C THR A 7 -20.27 -31.92 -1.73
N LYS A 8 -20.34 -30.95 -0.83
CA LYS A 8 -19.36 -29.91 -0.64
C LYS A 8 -17.99 -30.60 -0.59
N GLU A 9 -17.40 -30.92 -1.73
CA GLU A 9 -15.97 -31.10 -1.82
C GLU A 9 -15.40 -29.78 -1.36
N SER A 10 -15.02 -29.80 -0.10
CA SER A 10 -14.42 -28.63 0.56
C SER A 10 -13.19 -28.31 -0.24
N PHE A 11 -13.24 -27.25 -1.05
CA PHE A 11 -12.04 -26.67 -1.65
C PHE A 11 -11.05 -26.49 -0.51
N MET A 12 -9.95 -27.24 -0.55
CA MET A 12 -8.92 -27.11 0.48
C MET A 12 -8.25 -25.75 0.29
N PRO A 13 -8.31 -24.87 1.28
CA PRO A 13 -7.69 -23.56 1.17
C PRO A 13 -6.18 -23.72 0.94
N ILE A 14 -5.61 -22.84 0.13
CA ILE A 14 -4.17 -22.79 -0.17
C ILE A 14 -3.38 -22.71 1.14
N ILE A 15 -3.83 -21.87 2.08
CA ILE A 15 -3.30 -21.81 3.44
C ILE A 15 -4.21 -22.64 4.34
N ARG A 16 -3.71 -23.81 4.77
CA ARG A 16 -4.51 -24.78 5.54
C ARG A 16 -4.78 -24.34 6.97
N ASP A 17 -3.82 -23.66 7.60
CA ASP A 17 -4.00 -23.07 8.93
C ASP A 17 -4.94 -21.85 8.81
N GLU A 18 -6.17 -22.02 9.30
CA GLU A 18 -7.20 -20.99 9.22
C GLU A 18 -6.84 -19.73 10.03
N THR A 19 -6.16 -19.89 11.15
CA THR A 19 -5.73 -18.77 11.99
C THR A 19 -4.69 -17.93 11.24
N LYS A 20 -3.70 -18.59 10.66
CA LYS A 20 -2.69 -17.93 9.82
C LYS A 20 -3.30 -17.28 8.58
N ARG A 21 -4.22 -17.95 7.93
CA ARG A 21 -4.93 -17.40 6.77
C ARG A 21 -5.68 -16.12 7.12
N ARG A 22 -6.40 -16.09 8.23
CA ARG A 22 -7.11 -14.90 8.70
C ARG A 22 -6.15 -13.76 9.07
N GLU A 23 -5.05 -14.08 9.72
CA GLU A 23 -3.98 -13.10 10.02
C GLU A 23 -3.43 -12.46 8.75
N ILE A 24 -3.07 -13.28 7.76
CA ILE A 24 -2.52 -12.78 6.48
C ILE A 24 -3.57 -11.93 5.74
N ILE A 25 -4.84 -12.35 5.69
CA ILE A 25 -5.93 -11.57 5.09
C ILE A 25 -6.06 -10.20 5.78
N ALA A 26 -5.99 -10.14 7.10
CA ALA A 26 -6.09 -8.88 7.83
C ALA A 26 -4.91 -7.95 7.51
N LEU A 27 -3.70 -8.50 7.44
CA LEU A 27 -2.49 -7.73 7.07
C LEU A 27 -2.58 -7.21 5.63
N LEU A 28 -3.01 -8.04 4.67
CA LEU A 28 -3.20 -7.64 3.28
C LEU A 28 -4.32 -6.60 3.12
N THR A 29 -5.38 -6.71 3.90
CA THR A 29 -6.48 -5.73 3.92
C THR A 29 -5.98 -4.37 4.37
N ARG A 30 -5.13 -4.33 5.41
CA ARG A 30 -4.51 -3.08 5.85
C ARG A 30 -3.58 -2.52 4.79
N ALA A 31 -2.75 -3.36 4.15
CA ALA A 31 -1.90 -2.94 3.04
C ALA A 31 -2.73 -2.33 1.89
N TYR A 32 -3.80 -3.00 1.46
CA TYR A 32 -4.73 -2.49 0.46
C TYR A 32 -5.28 -1.10 0.83
N TRP A 33 -5.65 -0.87 2.09
CA TRP A 33 -6.12 0.44 2.53
C TRP A 33 -5.02 1.50 2.56
N MET A 34 -3.78 1.12 2.94
CA MET A 34 -2.63 2.03 2.90
C MET A 34 -2.38 2.56 1.49
N GLU A 35 -2.42 1.70 0.47
CA GLU A 35 -2.24 2.11 -0.92
C GLU A 35 -3.36 3.04 -1.42
N ILE A 36 -4.61 2.73 -1.09
CA ILE A 36 -5.75 3.60 -1.44
C ILE A 36 -5.61 4.96 -0.75
N GLU A 37 -5.21 5.00 0.50
CA GLU A 37 -5.01 6.23 1.28
C GLU A 37 -3.84 7.04 0.71
N THR A 38 -2.72 6.39 0.38
CA THR A 38 -1.56 7.02 -0.26
C THR A 38 -1.93 7.58 -1.63
N THR A 39 -2.66 6.82 -2.45
CA THR A 39 -3.18 7.29 -3.74
C THR A 39 -3.99 8.59 -3.59
N MET A 40 -4.93 8.64 -2.66
CA MET A 40 -5.74 9.85 -2.40
C MET A 40 -4.86 11.03 -1.98
N SER A 41 -3.89 10.78 -1.11
CA SER A 41 -2.97 11.79 -0.60
C SER A 41 -2.02 12.30 -1.69
N TYR A 42 -1.53 11.44 -2.57
CA TYR A 42 -0.68 11.82 -3.70
C TYR A 42 -1.44 12.66 -4.72
N ILE A 43 -2.69 12.29 -5.05
CA ILE A 43 -3.56 13.10 -5.90
C ILE A 43 -3.74 14.50 -5.28
N ALA A 44 -4.10 14.57 -4.00
CA ALA A 44 -4.34 15.84 -3.33
C ALA A 44 -3.10 16.74 -3.31
N ASN A 45 -1.93 16.19 -2.95
CA ASN A 45 -0.70 16.97 -2.82
C ASN A 45 -0.10 17.34 -4.19
N SER A 46 -0.23 16.50 -5.23
CA SER A 46 0.21 16.83 -6.58
C SER A 46 -0.59 17.98 -7.20
N VAL A 47 -1.85 18.17 -6.77
CA VAL A 47 -2.71 19.27 -7.24
C VAL A 47 -2.55 20.53 -6.38
N ASN A 48 -2.44 20.36 -5.05
CA ASN A 48 -2.44 21.47 -4.10
C ASN A 48 -1.10 22.21 -3.99
N LEU A 49 0.02 21.61 -4.39
CA LEU A 49 1.32 22.27 -4.37
C LEU A 49 1.41 23.35 -5.45
N ASP A 50 2.00 24.49 -5.09
CA ASP A 50 2.28 25.63 -5.97
C ASP A 50 3.75 26.01 -5.95
N GLY A 51 4.16 26.73 -7.01
CA GLY A 51 5.47 27.33 -7.12
C GLY A 51 6.46 26.52 -7.97
N VAL A 52 7.46 27.23 -8.48
CA VAL A 52 8.45 26.67 -9.44
C VAL A 52 9.26 25.51 -8.86
N ARG A 53 9.45 25.49 -7.54
CA ARG A 53 10.16 24.40 -6.85
C ARG A 53 9.31 23.18 -6.61
N ALA A 54 7.99 23.29 -6.77
CA ALA A 54 7.05 22.19 -6.54
C ALA A 54 6.94 21.24 -7.74
N GLU A 55 7.29 21.68 -8.95
CA GLU A 55 6.97 20.94 -10.18
C GLU A 55 7.58 19.54 -10.22
N GLU A 56 8.83 19.37 -9.78
CA GLU A 56 9.45 18.03 -9.75
C GLU A 56 8.74 17.10 -8.77
N ILE A 57 8.35 17.60 -7.61
CA ILE A 57 7.63 16.83 -6.59
C ILE A 57 6.23 16.47 -7.06
N LYS A 58 5.52 17.42 -7.69
CA LYS A 58 4.19 17.16 -8.30
C LYS A 58 4.27 16.07 -9.37
N ASN A 59 5.29 16.13 -10.22
CA ASN A 59 5.51 15.14 -11.27
C ASN A 59 5.82 13.75 -10.68
N SER A 60 6.67 13.68 -9.66
CA SER A 60 6.98 12.43 -8.96
C SER A 60 5.74 11.82 -8.32
N LEU A 61 4.97 12.60 -7.55
CA LEU A 61 3.72 12.13 -6.95
C LEU A 61 2.73 11.63 -8.01
N SER A 62 2.60 12.37 -9.12
CA SER A 62 1.68 12.00 -10.21
C SER A 62 2.10 10.71 -10.91
N ALA A 63 3.39 10.46 -11.05
CA ALA A 63 3.91 9.22 -11.64
C ALA A 63 3.67 8.02 -10.72
N ASP A 64 3.89 8.18 -9.41
CA ASP A 64 3.77 7.11 -8.44
C ASP A 64 2.32 6.66 -8.20
N ILE A 65 1.31 7.53 -8.45
CA ILE A 65 -0.13 7.18 -8.32
C ILE A 65 -0.49 5.87 -9.05
N ALA A 66 0.09 5.63 -10.23
CA ALA A 66 -0.21 4.42 -11.00
C ALA A 66 0.36 3.16 -10.33
N ASP A 67 1.52 3.27 -9.71
CA ASP A 67 2.17 2.19 -8.97
C ASP A 67 1.35 1.86 -7.71
N GLU A 68 0.92 2.86 -6.91
CA GLU A 68 0.08 2.69 -5.72
C GLU A 68 -1.26 1.99 -6.03
N ILE A 69 -1.92 2.41 -7.13
CA ILE A 69 -3.15 1.72 -7.60
C ILE A 69 -2.85 0.28 -7.99
N GLY A 70 -1.72 0.03 -8.64
CA GLY A 70 -1.26 -1.31 -9.02
C GLY A 70 -1.04 -2.20 -7.78
N HIS A 71 -0.37 -1.68 -6.76
CA HIS A 71 -0.14 -2.37 -5.47
C HIS A 71 -1.47 -2.69 -4.79
N ALA A 72 -2.38 -1.72 -4.68
CA ALA A 72 -3.72 -1.95 -4.13
C ALA A 72 -4.45 -3.09 -4.85
N GLN A 73 -4.38 -3.15 -6.18
CA GLN A 73 -5.00 -4.21 -6.97
C GLN A 73 -4.35 -5.57 -6.73
N LEU A 74 -3.03 -5.63 -6.54
CA LEU A 74 -2.33 -6.88 -6.21
C LEU A 74 -2.77 -7.41 -4.85
N PHE A 75 -2.81 -6.55 -3.82
CA PHE A 75 -3.32 -6.92 -2.50
C PHE A 75 -4.78 -7.41 -2.56
N ALA A 76 -5.65 -6.69 -3.26
CA ALA A 76 -7.05 -7.06 -3.42
C ALA A 76 -7.22 -8.44 -4.10
N LYS A 77 -6.50 -8.69 -5.19
CA LYS A 77 -6.52 -9.98 -5.88
C LYS A 77 -6.05 -11.10 -4.96
N ARG A 78 -4.95 -10.88 -4.22
CA ARG A 78 -4.40 -11.89 -3.32
C ARG A 78 -5.33 -12.22 -2.17
N ILE A 79 -5.99 -11.23 -1.56
CA ILE A 79 -7.04 -11.45 -0.55
C ILE A 79 -8.09 -12.43 -1.08
N LYS A 80 -8.56 -12.23 -2.30
CA LYS A 80 -9.58 -13.11 -2.91
C LYS A 80 -9.04 -14.51 -3.19
N GLU A 81 -7.81 -14.64 -3.68
CA GLU A 81 -7.18 -15.92 -3.98
C GLU A 81 -7.03 -16.81 -2.73
N ILE A 82 -6.76 -16.22 -1.57
CA ILE A 82 -6.67 -16.92 -0.29
C ILE A 82 -8.00 -16.99 0.47
N TYR A 83 -9.11 -16.90 -0.26
CA TYR A 83 -10.49 -17.04 0.23
C TYR A 83 -10.96 -15.93 1.17
N GLY A 84 -10.37 -14.73 1.11
CA GLY A 84 -10.85 -13.54 1.78
C GLY A 84 -11.89 -12.77 0.96
N THR A 85 -12.39 -11.70 1.56
CA THR A 85 -13.26 -10.73 0.90
C THR A 85 -12.58 -9.37 0.93
N VAL A 86 -12.48 -8.74 -0.24
CA VAL A 86 -11.95 -7.38 -0.34
C VAL A 86 -13.00 -6.41 0.19
N PRO A 87 -12.66 -5.55 1.17
CA PRO A 87 -13.60 -4.58 1.71
C PRO A 87 -13.91 -3.47 0.71
N GLY A 88 -15.12 -2.92 0.78
CA GLY A 88 -15.52 -1.73 0.06
C GLY A 88 -15.22 -0.44 0.82
N SER A 89 -15.55 0.70 0.21
CA SER A 89 -15.26 2.02 0.79
C SER A 89 -15.95 2.31 2.13
N TYR A 90 -17.06 1.65 2.41
CA TYR A 90 -17.78 1.82 3.68
C TYR A 90 -17.01 1.28 4.89
N GLU A 91 -16.14 0.30 4.67
CA GLU A 91 -15.32 -0.31 5.71
C GLU A 91 -13.94 0.37 5.85
N PHE A 92 -13.60 1.27 4.93
CA PHE A 92 -12.32 1.98 4.91
C PHE A 92 -12.14 2.82 6.18
N LYS A 93 -10.95 2.66 6.80
CA LYS A 93 -10.56 3.41 7.99
C LYS A 93 -9.23 4.11 7.71
N PRO A 94 -9.23 5.43 7.57
CA PRO A 94 -8.00 6.19 7.35
C PRO A 94 -7.09 6.12 8.56
N GLU A 95 -5.82 5.81 8.33
CA GLU A 95 -4.76 5.76 9.37
C GLU A 95 -3.64 6.77 9.11
N GLN A 96 -3.48 7.24 7.85
CA GLN A 96 -2.39 8.12 7.46
C GLN A 96 -2.57 9.52 8.04
N LYS A 97 -1.58 9.98 8.80
CA LYS A 97 -1.55 11.33 9.39
C LYS A 97 -0.68 12.29 8.60
N SER A 98 0.29 11.77 7.88
CA SER A 98 1.11 12.50 6.93
C SER A 98 0.33 12.86 5.66
N LEU A 99 0.88 13.74 4.84
CA LEU A 99 0.32 14.13 3.54
C LEU A 99 -1.10 14.73 3.60
N GLN A 100 -1.51 15.22 4.76
CA GLN A 100 -2.79 15.92 4.91
C GLN A 100 -2.72 17.32 4.27
N PRO A 101 -3.87 17.99 4.04
CA PRO A 101 -3.92 19.26 3.32
C PRO A 101 -2.94 20.31 3.86
N LEU A 102 -2.19 20.92 2.96
CA LEU A 102 -1.22 21.97 3.22
C LEU A 102 -1.89 23.23 3.78
N LYS A 103 -1.25 23.86 4.77
CA LYS A 103 -1.59 25.22 5.18
C LYS A 103 -0.96 26.27 4.26
N ASP A 104 0.24 25.98 3.76
CA ASP A 104 0.97 26.76 2.79
C ASP A 104 1.25 25.88 1.56
N CYS A 105 0.65 26.22 0.43
CA CYS A 105 0.77 25.47 -0.82
C CYS A 105 2.19 25.48 -1.41
N THR A 106 3.10 26.29 -0.87
CA THR A 106 4.50 26.35 -1.28
C THR A 106 5.44 25.57 -0.36
N ASP A 107 4.92 24.94 0.70
CA ASP A 107 5.72 24.13 1.64
C ASP A 107 6.00 22.73 1.07
N VAL A 108 6.89 22.70 0.08
CA VAL A 108 7.30 21.47 -0.59
C VAL A 108 8.00 20.50 0.37
N ALA A 109 8.78 21.03 1.32
CA ALA A 109 9.50 20.21 2.29
C ALA A 109 8.55 19.43 3.20
N TYR A 110 7.40 20.01 3.56
CA TYR A 110 6.36 19.32 4.31
C TYR A 110 5.83 18.10 3.54
N VAL A 111 5.56 18.25 2.25
CA VAL A 111 5.07 17.13 1.41
C VAL A 111 6.13 16.05 1.28
N ILE A 112 7.39 16.41 1.00
CA ILE A 112 8.50 15.45 0.91
C ILE A 112 8.62 14.63 2.21
N LYS A 113 8.59 15.28 3.37
CA LYS A 113 8.63 14.60 4.68
C LYS A 113 7.42 13.70 4.89
N GLY A 114 6.24 14.14 4.43
CA GLY A 114 5.03 13.34 4.49
C GLY A 114 5.09 12.07 3.65
N VAL A 115 5.68 12.13 2.45
CA VAL A 115 5.94 10.94 1.62
C VAL A 115 6.91 10.00 2.33
N ILE A 116 8.04 10.49 2.81
CA ILE A 116 9.03 9.68 3.54
C ILE A 116 8.38 8.95 4.73
N GLU A 117 7.50 9.61 5.48
CA GLU A 117 6.77 8.98 6.59
C GLU A 117 5.81 7.89 6.10
N ALA A 118 5.08 8.13 5.01
CA ALA A 118 4.15 7.17 4.43
C ALA A 118 4.89 5.92 3.92
N GLU A 119 5.94 6.11 3.13
CA GLU A 119 6.77 5.02 2.60
C GLU A 119 7.42 4.20 3.71
N GLN A 120 7.95 4.85 4.74
CA GLN A 120 8.51 4.12 5.89
C GLN A 120 7.45 3.30 6.62
N GLY A 121 6.22 3.81 6.71
CA GLY A 121 5.08 3.08 7.25
C GLY A 121 4.74 1.83 6.43
N ALA A 122 4.70 1.97 5.09
CA ALA A 122 4.46 0.88 4.15
C ALA A 122 5.56 -0.18 4.25
N ILE A 123 6.84 0.21 4.19
CA ILE A 123 8.01 -0.68 4.32
C ILE A 123 7.94 -1.50 5.61
N ASN A 124 7.62 -0.87 6.74
CA ASN A 124 7.48 -1.56 8.03
C ASN A 124 6.34 -2.58 8.00
N HIS A 125 5.19 -2.20 7.44
CA HIS A 125 4.02 -3.07 7.36
C HIS A 125 4.26 -4.26 6.42
N TYR A 126 4.85 -4.02 5.24
CA TYR A 126 5.13 -5.07 4.25
C TYR A 126 6.21 -6.03 4.74
N THR A 127 7.22 -5.54 5.44
CA THR A 127 8.19 -6.40 6.13
C THR A 127 7.50 -7.34 7.14
N ASN A 128 6.47 -6.85 7.84
CA ASN A 128 5.69 -7.69 8.75
C ASN A 128 4.86 -8.75 8.00
N ILE A 129 4.25 -8.41 6.86
CA ILE A 129 3.55 -9.39 6.00
C ILE A 129 4.51 -10.48 5.55
N ILE A 130 5.69 -10.11 5.03
CA ILE A 130 6.72 -11.04 4.55
C ILE A 130 7.10 -12.04 5.65
N LYS A 131 7.33 -11.57 6.88
CA LYS A 131 7.64 -12.43 8.04
C LYS A 131 6.48 -13.34 8.41
N SER A 132 5.23 -12.84 8.38
CA SER A 132 4.05 -13.64 8.69
C SER A 132 3.77 -14.73 7.64
N CYS A 133 4.23 -14.54 6.42
CA CYS A 133 4.09 -15.51 5.32
C CYS A 133 5.20 -16.57 5.29
N GLU A 134 6.28 -16.39 6.05
CA GLU A 134 7.43 -17.31 6.04
C GLU A 134 7.01 -18.74 6.36
N SER A 135 7.38 -19.69 5.50
CA SER A 135 7.01 -21.11 5.58
C SER A 135 5.51 -21.40 5.53
N VAL A 136 4.67 -20.41 5.25
CA VAL A 136 3.20 -20.53 5.22
C VAL A 136 2.64 -20.22 3.83
N ASP A 137 3.03 -19.09 3.24
CA ASP A 137 2.51 -18.60 1.95
C ASP A 137 3.59 -17.87 1.15
N TYR A 138 4.36 -18.64 0.40
CA TYR A 138 5.45 -18.12 -0.43
C TYR A 138 4.96 -17.21 -1.57
N VAL A 139 3.72 -17.40 -2.07
CA VAL A 139 3.18 -16.58 -3.14
C VAL A 139 2.86 -15.17 -2.66
N THR A 140 2.21 -15.05 -1.49
CA THR A 140 2.02 -13.74 -0.86
C THR A 140 3.35 -13.11 -0.49
N GLN A 141 4.28 -13.89 0.07
CA GLN A 141 5.61 -13.41 0.43
C GLN A 141 6.36 -12.81 -0.77
N ASP A 142 6.44 -13.54 -1.88
CA ASP A 142 7.11 -13.07 -3.11
C ASP A 142 6.45 -11.82 -3.68
N MET A 143 5.11 -11.81 -3.77
CA MET A 143 4.37 -10.64 -4.23
C MET A 143 4.69 -9.40 -3.39
N VAL A 144 4.68 -9.52 -2.07
CA VAL A 144 4.94 -8.38 -1.16
C VAL A 144 6.41 -7.96 -1.20
N ILE A 145 7.35 -8.87 -1.43
CA ILE A 145 8.77 -8.53 -1.66
C ILE A 145 8.93 -7.64 -2.91
N GLN A 146 8.19 -7.91 -3.99
CA GLN A 146 8.26 -7.09 -5.19
C GLN A 146 7.69 -5.68 -4.93
N ILE A 147 6.57 -5.57 -4.22
CA ILE A 147 6.00 -4.28 -3.82
C ILE A 147 6.97 -3.53 -2.89
N LEU A 148 7.49 -4.18 -1.86
CA LEU A 148 8.47 -3.59 -0.93
C LEU A 148 9.67 -2.96 -1.65
N LYS A 149 10.15 -3.57 -2.73
CA LYS A 149 11.22 -3.03 -3.56
C LYS A 149 10.86 -1.67 -4.17
N ASP A 150 9.60 -1.50 -4.56
CA ASP A 150 9.14 -0.24 -5.15
C ASP A 150 9.04 0.84 -4.06
N GLU A 151 8.51 0.53 -2.86
CA GLU A 151 8.47 1.46 -1.71
C GLU A 151 9.87 1.91 -1.25
N GLU A 152 10.83 0.99 -1.21
CA GLU A 152 12.23 1.35 -0.88
C GLU A 152 12.82 2.30 -1.94
N ARG A 153 12.46 2.15 -3.22
CA ARG A 153 12.85 3.04 -4.31
C ARG A 153 12.22 4.43 -4.15
N HIS A 154 10.92 4.50 -3.87
CA HIS A 154 10.20 5.76 -3.61
C HIS A 154 10.80 6.48 -2.40
N LEU A 155 10.94 5.79 -1.27
CA LEU A 155 11.59 6.34 -0.07
C LEU A 155 12.95 6.95 -0.40
N ARG A 156 13.81 6.18 -1.09
CA ARG A 156 15.17 6.64 -1.42
C ARG A 156 15.19 7.87 -2.33
N LEU A 157 14.23 7.97 -3.26
CA LEU A 157 14.08 9.14 -4.13
C LEU A 157 13.71 10.38 -3.31
N PHE A 158 12.67 10.29 -2.48
CA PHE A 158 12.21 11.42 -1.66
C PHE A 158 13.19 11.83 -0.57
N GLU A 159 13.97 10.91 -0.01
CA GLU A 159 15.14 11.27 0.83
C GLU A 159 16.18 12.09 0.07
N GLY A 160 16.36 11.81 -1.21
CA GLY A 160 17.24 12.61 -2.10
C GLY A 160 16.71 14.04 -2.28
N PHE A 161 15.42 14.18 -2.56
CA PHE A 161 14.77 15.50 -2.65
C PHE A 161 14.88 16.28 -1.34
N LEU A 162 14.62 15.64 -0.20
CA LEU A 162 14.70 16.31 1.09
C LEU A 162 16.09 16.90 1.35
N LYS A 163 17.16 16.17 1.03
CA LYS A 163 18.54 16.65 1.19
C LYS A 163 18.83 17.93 0.38
N GLU A 164 18.19 18.10 -0.77
CA GLU A 164 18.33 19.29 -1.59
C GLU A 164 17.56 20.47 -0.98
N TYR A 165 16.33 20.22 -0.52
CA TYR A 165 15.47 21.25 0.06
C TYR A 165 15.96 21.75 1.43
N GLU A 166 16.69 20.95 2.21
CA GLU A 166 17.24 21.33 3.52
C GLU A 166 18.59 22.08 3.43
N LYS A 167 19.25 22.11 2.27
CA LYS A 167 20.52 22.81 2.07
C LYS A 167 20.36 24.31 1.82
N GLN A 168 19.15 24.83 1.83
CA GLN A 168 18.82 26.24 1.62
C GLN A 168 18.32 26.86 2.92
#